data_72ecfcee374d968b254f747f63c6f146
#
_entry.id   72ecfcee374d968b254f747f63c6f146
#
_cell.length_a   1.000
_cell.length_b   1.000
_cell.length_c   1.000
_cell.angle_alpha   90.00
_cell.angle_beta   90.00
_cell.angle_gamma   90.00
#
_symmetry.space_group_name_H-M   'P 1'
#
loop_
_entity.id
_entity.type
_entity.pdbx_description
1 polymer ?
#
loop_
_entity_poly.entity_id
_entity_poly.type
_entity_poly.pdbx_seq_one_letter_code
_entity_poly.pdbx_strand_id
1 'polypeptide(L)'
;MKINTRDITFIALFAALISVGAFLKIDIPLPLYTMHFTLQWLFVLLAGFFLGSKKGAISVLVYILIGLSGVPVFAAGGGIGYVLRPGFGFLLGFILAAYLIGLITEKMKAKSLVQLIVPATVGLIAYYSVGAVYFYLIKNLYVGEYVSFAVVVVQYCLITILPDFILCVMAAYLAKQLVPVFRKISNCQYV
;
A
#
# COMPACT_ATOMS: atom_id res chain seq x y z
N MET A 1 3.05 20.54 10.16
CA MET A 1 3.83 19.37 10.63
C MET A 1 5.31 19.72 10.50
N LYS A 2 6.05 19.80 11.61
CA LYS A 2 7.51 19.96 11.52
C LYS A 2 8.10 18.56 11.28
N ILE A 3 8.72 18.35 10.12
CA ILE A 3 9.43 17.11 9.78
C ILE A 3 10.84 17.24 10.30
N ASN A 4 11.25 16.32 11.16
CA ASN A 4 12.60 16.25 11.72
C ASN A 4 13.47 15.34 10.83
N THR A 5 14.80 15.44 10.89
CA THR A 5 15.75 14.58 10.15
C THR A 5 15.46 13.09 10.35
N ARG A 6 15.10 12.70 11.58
CA ARG A 6 14.70 11.33 11.90
C ARG A 6 13.44 10.87 11.14
N ASP A 7 12.46 11.76 10.97
CA ASP A 7 11.25 11.46 10.20
C ASP A 7 11.58 11.19 8.72
N ILE A 8 12.50 11.98 8.16
CA ILE A 8 12.97 11.80 6.78
C ILE A 8 13.64 10.43 6.63
N THR A 9 14.48 10.04 7.59
CA THR A 9 15.12 8.71 7.58
C THR A 9 14.11 7.58 7.59
N PHE A 10 13.07 7.65 8.45
CA PHE A 10 12.04 6.61 8.50
C PHE A 10 11.15 6.60 7.25
N ILE A 11 10.79 7.77 6.71
CA ILE A 11 10.05 7.88 5.45
C ILE A 11 10.85 7.21 4.32
N ALA A 12 12.14 7.52 4.20
CA ALA A 12 13.01 6.92 3.20
C ALA A 12 13.18 5.40 3.39
N LEU A 13 13.33 4.95 4.65
CA LEU A 13 13.43 3.53 4.97
C LEU A 13 12.16 2.77 4.52
N PHE A 14 10.97 3.28 4.85
CA PHE A 14 9.74 2.61 4.43
C PHE A 14 9.50 2.70 2.92
N ALA A 15 9.88 3.79 2.25
CA ALA A 15 9.86 3.85 0.79
C ALA A 15 10.78 2.78 0.16
N ALA A 16 11.96 2.55 0.73
CA ALA A 16 12.87 1.49 0.31
C ALA A 16 12.30 0.08 0.58
N LEU A 17 11.68 -0.15 1.75
CA LEU A 17 11.03 -1.43 2.07
C LEU A 17 9.86 -1.74 1.14
N ILE A 18 9.05 -0.73 0.77
CA ILE A 18 7.97 -0.88 -0.22
C ILE A 18 8.56 -1.25 -1.59
N SER A 19 9.68 -0.63 -1.98
CA SER A 19 10.39 -0.96 -3.22
C SER A 19 10.91 -2.41 -3.20
N VAL A 20 11.52 -2.84 -2.11
CA VAL A 20 11.95 -4.25 -1.93
C VAL A 20 10.76 -5.20 -2.03
N GLY A 21 9.63 -4.84 -1.42
CA GLY A 21 8.39 -5.60 -1.49
C GLY A 21 7.86 -5.77 -2.92
N ALA A 22 8.13 -4.83 -3.84
CA ALA A 22 7.75 -4.92 -5.24
C ALA A 22 8.51 -6.01 -6.00
N PHE A 23 9.76 -6.28 -5.61
CA PHE A 23 10.56 -7.34 -6.22
C PHE A 23 10.18 -8.74 -5.70
N LEU A 24 9.61 -8.82 -4.51
CA LEU A 24 9.07 -10.06 -3.93
C LEU A 24 7.65 -10.27 -4.46
N LYS A 25 7.53 -10.77 -5.70
CA LYS A 25 6.29 -10.89 -6.43
C LYS A 25 6.04 -12.28 -6.98
N ILE A 26 4.75 -12.61 -7.13
CA ILE A 26 4.25 -13.74 -7.88
C ILE A 26 3.40 -13.17 -9.02
N ASP A 27 3.78 -13.51 -10.25
CA ASP A 27 3.07 -13.07 -11.44
C ASP A 27 1.95 -14.07 -11.75
N ILE A 28 0.71 -13.62 -11.72
CA ILE A 28 -0.49 -14.40 -12.02
C ILE A 28 -0.99 -13.96 -13.40
N PRO A 29 -0.82 -14.78 -14.44
CA PRO A 29 -1.33 -14.47 -15.77
C PRO A 29 -2.86 -14.55 -15.77
N LEU A 30 -3.55 -13.41 -15.86
CA LEU A 30 -4.98 -13.32 -16.04
C LEU A 30 -5.30 -12.90 -17.48
N PRO A 31 -6.50 -13.24 -18.02
CA PRO A 31 -6.83 -12.99 -19.42
C PRO A 31 -6.70 -11.53 -19.86
N LEU A 32 -7.01 -10.58 -18.98
CA LEU A 32 -7.02 -9.15 -19.30
C LEU A 32 -5.72 -8.43 -19.00
N TYR A 33 -4.95 -8.89 -18.02
CA TYR A 33 -3.72 -8.25 -17.58
C TYR A 33 -2.99 -9.15 -16.58
N THR A 34 -1.67 -9.28 -16.72
CA THR A 34 -0.87 -10.02 -15.73
C THR A 34 -0.89 -9.31 -14.39
N MET A 35 -1.42 -9.97 -13.39
CA MET A 35 -1.47 -9.46 -12.03
C MET A 35 -0.16 -9.75 -11.31
N HIS A 36 0.40 -8.75 -10.66
CA HIS A 36 1.58 -8.88 -9.82
C HIS A 36 1.15 -8.89 -8.35
N PHE A 37 1.06 -10.07 -7.74
CA PHE A 37 0.89 -10.18 -6.29
C PHE A 37 2.25 -9.93 -5.63
N THR A 38 2.34 -8.92 -4.75
CA THR A 38 3.61 -8.45 -4.19
C THR A 38 3.55 -8.33 -2.67
N LEU A 39 4.69 -8.38 -2.00
CA LEU A 39 4.78 -8.09 -0.56
C LEU A 39 4.74 -6.58 -0.23
N GLN A 40 4.53 -5.71 -1.24
CA GLN A 40 4.40 -4.27 -1.02
C GLN A 40 3.31 -3.92 -0.01
N TRP A 41 2.17 -4.62 -0.11
CA TRP A 41 1.03 -4.40 0.78
C TRP A 41 1.41 -4.54 2.25
N LEU A 42 2.23 -5.53 2.60
CA LEU A 42 2.76 -5.68 3.96
C LEU A 42 3.50 -4.43 4.43
N PHE A 43 4.41 -3.89 3.61
CA PHE A 43 5.20 -2.73 3.98
C PHE A 43 4.39 -1.43 4.01
N VAL A 44 3.36 -1.31 3.17
CA VAL A 44 2.39 -0.20 3.21
C VAL A 44 1.60 -0.22 4.52
N LEU A 45 1.10 -1.39 4.95
CA LEU A 45 0.45 -1.58 6.25
C LEU A 45 1.37 -1.16 7.41
N LEU A 46 2.61 -1.66 7.38
CA LEU A 46 3.60 -1.32 8.40
C LEU A 46 3.94 0.17 8.41
N ALA A 47 4.06 0.82 7.23
CA ALA A 47 4.26 2.27 7.14
C ALA A 47 3.14 3.04 7.85
N GLY A 48 1.86 2.67 7.62
CA GLY A 48 0.71 3.25 8.31
C GLY A 48 0.76 3.05 9.83
N PHE A 49 1.09 1.83 10.29
CA PHE A 49 1.15 1.50 11.72
C PHE A 49 2.31 2.17 12.47
N PHE A 50 3.47 2.26 11.85
CA PHE A 50 4.70 2.76 12.52
C PHE A 50 4.86 4.27 12.41
N LEU A 51 4.56 4.84 11.24
CA LEU A 51 4.79 6.25 10.97
C LEU A 51 3.55 7.12 11.19
N GLY A 52 2.38 6.47 11.33
CA GLY A 52 1.10 7.16 11.43
C GLY A 52 0.59 7.67 10.08
N SER A 53 -0.53 8.40 10.12
CA SER A 53 -1.29 8.76 8.92
C SER A 53 -0.48 9.55 7.88
N LYS A 54 0.10 10.68 8.27
CA LYS A 54 0.76 11.59 7.32
C LYS A 54 2.10 11.05 6.82
N LYS A 55 2.95 10.58 7.73
CA LYS A 55 4.30 10.11 7.37
C LYS A 55 4.25 8.78 6.62
N GLY A 56 3.30 7.89 6.98
CA GLY A 56 3.04 6.65 6.24
C GLY A 56 2.61 6.92 4.79
N ALA A 57 1.66 7.84 4.58
CA ALA A 57 1.26 8.24 3.24
C ALA A 57 2.40 8.91 2.45
N ILE A 58 3.22 9.75 3.10
CA ILE A 58 4.38 10.38 2.46
C ILE A 58 5.42 9.33 2.04
N SER A 59 5.66 8.27 2.83
CA SER A 59 6.62 7.22 2.43
C SER A 59 6.17 6.48 1.17
N VAL A 60 4.87 6.20 1.03
CA VAL A 60 4.30 5.61 -0.20
C VAL A 60 4.40 6.59 -1.36
N LEU A 61 4.11 7.88 -1.14
CA LEU A 61 4.24 8.92 -2.16
C LEU A 61 5.68 9.03 -2.66
N VAL A 62 6.67 9.05 -1.76
CA VAL A 62 8.10 9.09 -2.11
C VAL A 62 8.48 7.87 -2.96
N TYR A 63 8.03 6.65 -2.58
CA TYR A 63 8.23 5.46 -3.37
C TYR A 63 7.67 5.63 -4.81
N ILE A 64 6.45 6.13 -4.95
CA ILE A 64 5.81 6.34 -6.26
C ILE A 64 6.60 7.39 -7.08
N LEU A 65 7.02 8.50 -6.48
CA LEU A 65 7.79 9.53 -7.18
C LEU A 65 9.14 9.00 -7.67
N ILE A 66 9.83 8.19 -6.87
CA ILE A 66 11.07 7.52 -7.29
C ILE A 66 10.81 6.60 -8.49
N GLY A 67 9.74 5.81 -8.45
CA GLY A 67 9.39 4.93 -9.57
C GLY A 67 9.01 5.70 -10.84
N LEU A 68 8.29 6.80 -10.72
CA LEU A 68 7.92 7.66 -11.85
C LEU A 68 9.11 8.44 -12.43
N SER A 69 10.14 8.72 -11.65
CA SER A 69 11.38 9.35 -12.14
C SER A 69 12.23 8.44 -13.04
N GLY A 70 11.81 7.18 -13.23
CA GLY A 70 12.48 6.23 -14.11
C GLY A 70 13.23 5.10 -13.38
N VAL A 71 13.35 5.18 -12.04
CA VAL A 71 13.98 4.09 -11.27
C VAL A 71 13.04 2.87 -11.30
N PRO A 72 13.49 1.67 -11.67
CA PRO A 72 12.64 0.49 -11.85
C PRO A 72 12.27 -0.16 -10.50
N VAL A 73 11.58 0.57 -9.63
CA VAL A 73 11.16 0.11 -8.30
C VAL A 73 9.73 -0.44 -8.25
N PHE A 74 8.97 -0.34 -9.34
CA PHE A 74 7.66 -0.97 -9.44
C PHE A 74 7.76 -2.44 -9.86
N ALA A 75 6.74 -3.22 -9.57
CA ALA A 75 6.70 -4.66 -9.89
C ALA A 75 6.94 -5.00 -11.37
N ALA A 76 6.65 -4.07 -12.29
CA ALA A 76 6.83 -4.23 -13.72
C ALA A 76 7.67 -3.09 -14.34
N GLY A 77 8.66 -2.55 -13.62
CA GLY A 77 9.59 -1.53 -14.10
C GLY A 77 9.45 -0.17 -13.42
N GLY A 78 9.52 0.91 -14.19
CA GLY A 78 9.43 2.30 -13.71
C GLY A 78 9.20 3.26 -14.87
N GLY A 79 9.22 4.56 -14.57
CA GLY A 79 9.05 5.65 -15.50
C GLY A 79 7.65 6.21 -15.59
N ILE A 80 7.52 7.42 -16.15
CA ILE A 80 6.24 8.15 -16.19
C ILE A 80 5.15 7.40 -16.96
N GLY A 81 5.50 6.60 -17.97
CA GLY A 81 4.54 5.77 -18.70
C GLY A 81 3.84 4.71 -17.85
N TYR A 82 4.34 4.43 -16.64
CA TYR A 82 3.71 3.48 -15.72
C TYR A 82 2.32 3.95 -15.27
N VAL A 83 2.06 5.27 -15.28
CA VAL A 83 0.75 5.86 -14.99
C VAL A 83 -0.33 5.30 -15.91
N LEU A 84 -0.02 5.02 -17.18
CA LEU A 84 -0.98 4.49 -18.15
C LEU A 84 -1.25 2.98 -18.00
N ARG A 85 -0.58 2.30 -17.08
CA ARG A 85 -0.84 0.89 -16.79
C ARG A 85 -2.06 0.74 -15.88
N PRO A 86 -2.97 -0.21 -16.16
CA PRO A 86 -4.16 -0.43 -15.33
C PRO A 86 -3.85 -0.68 -13.84
N GLY A 87 -2.73 -1.35 -13.55
CA GLY A 87 -2.29 -1.65 -12.18
C GLY A 87 -1.81 -0.44 -11.37
N PHE A 88 -1.54 0.72 -11.99
CA PHE A 88 -1.04 1.90 -11.28
C PHE A 88 -2.03 2.44 -10.24
N GLY A 89 -3.33 2.26 -10.47
CA GLY A 89 -4.37 2.66 -9.52
C GLY A 89 -4.23 2.01 -8.14
N PHE A 90 -3.72 0.78 -8.07
CA PHE A 90 -3.46 0.11 -6.80
C PHE A 90 -2.31 0.79 -6.03
N LEU A 91 -1.30 1.32 -6.72
CA LEU A 91 -0.24 2.11 -6.09
C LEU A 91 -0.77 3.43 -5.52
N LEU A 92 -1.68 4.11 -6.25
CA LEU A 92 -2.37 5.29 -5.72
C LEU A 92 -3.22 4.94 -4.50
N GLY A 93 -3.90 3.80 -4.54
CA GLY A 93 -4.67 3.26 -3.42
C GLY A 93 -3.82 3.01 -2.17
N PHE A 94 -2.55 2.65 -2.32
CA PHE A 94 -1.63 2.48 -1.19
C PHE A 94 -1.38 3.78 -0.40
N ILE A 95 -1.39 4.96 -1.06
CA ILE A 95 -1.26 6.26 -0.37
C ILE A 95 -2.46 6.45 0.57
N LEU A 96 -3.67 6.26 0.04
CA LEU A 96 -4.91 6.39 0.81
C LEU A 96 -4.98 5.36 1.93
N ALA A 97 -4.60 4.11 1.64
CA ALA A 97 -4.58 3.04 2.62
C ALA A 97 -3.62 3.34 3.78
N ALA A 98 -2.36 3.71 3.51
CA ALA A 98 -1.39 4.06 4.55
C ALA A 98 -1.88 5.21 5.42
N TYR A 99 -2.51 6.22 4.80
CA TYR A 99 -3.12 7.33 5.53
C TYR A 99 -4.24 6.88 6.46
N LEU A 100 -5.20 6.09 5.96
CA LEU A 100 -6.35 5.61 6.75
C LEU A 100 -5.94 4.67 7.86
N ILE A 101 -5.00 3.75 7.60
CA ILE A 101 -4.46 2.83 8.59
C ILE A 101 -3.87 3.62 9.76
N GLY A 102 -2.99 4.57 9.46
CA GLY A 102 -2.39 5.44 10.48
C GLY A 102 -3.43 6.24 11.24
N LEU A 103 -4.35 6.91 10.52
CA LEU A 103 -5.39 7.75 11.11
C LEU A 103 -6.31 6.99 12.07
N ILE A 104 -6.78 5.80 11.67
CA ILE A 104 -7.68 4.99 12.49
C ILE A 104 -6.92 4.44 13.70
N THR A 105 -5.68 3.97 13.49
CA THR A 105 -4.84 3.46 14.58
C THR A 105 -4.55 4.53 15.63
N GLU A 106 -4.23 5.77 15.19
CA GLU A 106 -4.01 6.93 16.05
C GLU A 106 -5.28 7.27 16.86
N LYS A 107 -6.45 7.35 16.19
CA LYS A 107 -7.74 7.69 16.84
C LYS A 107 -8.21 6.62 17.81
N MET A 108 -8.08 5.34 17.45
CA MET A 108 -8.50 4.23 18.30
C MET A 108 -7.54 3.95 19.45
N LYS A 109 -6.33 4.54 19.42
CA LYS A 109 -5.23 4.19 20.36
C LYS A 109 -5.06 2.67 20.44
N ALA A 110 -5.09 2.01 19.28
CA ALA A 110 -5.16 0.56 19.13
C ALA A 110 -3.97 -0.13 19.80
N LYS A 111 -4.26 -1.09 20.70
CA LYS A 111 -3.26 -1.87 21.45
C LYS A 111 -3.45 -3.38 21.30
N SER A 112 -4.68 -3.82 21.03
CA SER A 112 -4.97 -5.25 20.83
C SER A 112 -4.83 -5.63 19.34
N LEU A 113 -4.60 -6.93 19.09
CA LEU A 113 -4.49 -7.44 17.72
C LEU A 113 -5.77 -7.15 16.92
N VAL A 114 -6.93 -7.39 17.49
CA VAL A 114 -8.23 -7.15 16.84
C VAL A 114 -8.40 -5.68 16.46
N GLN A 115 -8.00 -4.75 17.36
CA GLN A 115 -8.06 -3.32 17.09
C GLN A 115 -7.11 -2.88 15.96
N LEU A 116 -6.02 -3.61 15.71
CA LEU A 116 -5.09 -3.34 14.61
C LEU A 116 -5.55 -3.97 13.30
N ILE A 117 -6.32 -5.07 13.35
CA ILE A 117 -6.90 -5.66 12.13
C ILE A 117 -7.94 -4.73 11.51
N VAL A 118 -8.72 -3.99 12.29
CA VAL A 118 -9.74 -3.06 11.78
C VAL A 118 -9.14 -2.01 10.82
N PRO A 119 -8.14 -1.19 11.21
CA PRO A 119 -7.54 -0.23 10.28
C PRO A 119 -6.87 -0.91 9.07
N ALA A 120 -6.27 -2.10 9.24
CA ALA A 120 -5.70 -2.86 8.12
C ALA A 120 -6.77 -3.24 7.09
N THR A 121 -7.94 -3.74 7.55
CA THR A 121 -9.07 -4.10 6.67
C THR A 121 -9.66 -2.88 5.99
N VAL A 122 -9.80 -1.75 6.69
CA VAL A 122 -10.26 -0.50 6.07
C VAL A 122 -9.29 -0.03 5.00
N GLY A 123 -7.98 -0.12 5.26
CA GLY A 123 -6.94 0.16 4.28
C GLY A 123 -7.02 -0.76 3.05
N LEU A 124 -7.28 -2.06 3.26
CA LEU A 124 -7.46 -3.04 2.20
C LEU A 124 -8.63 -2.67 1.28
N ILE A 125 -9.78 -2.33 1.86
CA ILE A 125 -10.96 -1.90 1.10
C ILE A 125 -10.65 -0.61 0.33
N ALA A 126 -9.98 0.34 0.95
CA ALA A 126 -9.64 1.62 0.32
C ALA A 126 -8.72 1.43 -0.89
N TYR A 127 -7.65 0.65 -0.77
CA TYR A 127 -6.74 0.46 -1.89
C TYR A 127 -7.37 -0.34 -3.03
N TYR A 128 -8.22 -1.33 -2.73
CA TYR A 128 -8.98 -2.04 -3.76
C TYR A 128 -9.97 -1.12 -4.47
N SER A 129 -10.67 -0.25 -3.74
CA SER A 129 -11.63 0.67 -4.33
C SER A 129 -10.95 1.62 -5.33
N VAL A 130 -9.84 2.25 -4.94
CA VAL A 130 -9.07 3.13 -5.83
C VAL A 130 -8.50 2.35 -7.01
N GLY A 131 -7.91 1.19 -6.74
CA GLY A 131 -7.30 0.33 -7.77
C GLY A 131 -8.30 -0.14 -8.80
N ALA A 132 -9.47 -0.65 -8.37
CA ALA A 132 -10.49 -1.16 -9.26
C ALA A 132 -11.11 -0.06 -10.15
N VAL A 133 -11.41 1.11 -9.56
CA VAL A 133 -11.94 2.26 -10.32
C VAL A 133 -10.92 2.72 -11.37
N TYR A 134 -9.66 2.89 -10.97
CA TYR A 134 -8.60 3.30 -11.90
C TYR A 134 -8.39 2.28 -13.02
N PHE A 135 -8.32 0.99 -12.67
CA PHE A 135 -8.18 -0.10 -13.63
C PHE A 135 -9.31 -0.08 -14.67
N TYR A 136 -10.56 0.05 -14.19
CA TYR A 136 -11.74 0.13 -15.05
C TYR A 136 -11.65 1.32 -16.01
N LEU A 137 -11.29 2.49 -15.52
CA LEU A 137 -11.18 3.71 -16.35
C LEU A 137 -10.07 3.58 -17.39
N ILE A 138 -8.88 3.11 -17.02
CA ILE A 138 -7.77 2.96 -17.98
C ILE A 138 -8.08 1.91 -19.04
N LYS A 139 -8.67 0.77 -18.68
CA LYS A 139 -9.02 -0.27 -19.65
C LYS A 139 -10.06 0.21 -20.65
N ASN A 140 -11.14 0.83 -20.19
CA ASN A 140 -12.24 1.23 -21.06
C ASN A 140 -11.98 2.54 -21.83
N LEU A 141 -11.27 3.53 -21.22
CA LEU A 141 -11.11 4.85 -21.85
C LEU A 141 -9.79 5.00 -22.60
N TYR A 142 -8.70 4.35 -22.15
CA TYR A 142 -7.37 4.52 -22.74
C TYR A 142 -6.97 3.33 -23.61
N VAL A 143 -7.11 2.10 -23.10
CA VAL A 143 -6.72 0.89 -23.84
C VAL A 143 -7.77 0.52 -24.88
N GLY A 144 -9.04 0.93 -24.71
CA GLY A 144 -10.13 0.63 -25.62
C GLY A 144 -10.66 -0.81 -25.52
N GLU A 145 -10.28 -1.55 -24.48
CA GLU A 145 -10.82 -2.88 -24.21
C GLU A 145 -12.03 -2.80 -23.28
N TYR A 146 -13.17 -3.24 -23.75
CA TYR A 146 -14.41 -3.19 -22.97
C TYR A 146 -14.40 -4.23 -21.85
N VAL A 147 -14.31 -3.77 -20.60
CA VAL A 147 -14.31 -4.62 -19.42
C VAL A 147 -15.40 -4.17 -18.46
N SER A 148 -16.25 -5.08 -17.98
CA SER A 148 -17.22 -4.74 -16.96
C SER A 148 -16.57 -4.56 -15.60
N PHE A 149 -17.09 -3.65 -14.78
CA PHE A 149 -16.56 -3.39 -13.44
C PHE A 149 -16.59 -4.65 -12.55
N ALA A 150 -17.61 -5.51 -12.72
CA ALA A 150 -17.71 -6.77 -12.00
C ALA A 150 -16.53 -7.71 -12.31
N VAL A 151 -16.09 -7.78 -13.57
CA VAL A 151 -14.92 -8.59 -13.96
C VAL A 151 -13.65 -8.06 -13.32
N VAL A 152 -13.48 -6.74 -13.27
CA VAL A 152 -12.32 -6.12 -12.57
C VAL A 152 -12.30 -6.50 -11.10
N VAL A 153 -13.42 -6.37 -10.39
CA VAL A 153 -13.53 -6.73 -8.97
C VAL A 153 -13.25 -8.20 -8.73
N VAL A 154 -13.84 -9.10 -9.54
CA VAL A 154 -13.66 -10.54 -9.38
C VAL A 154 -12.21 -10.94 -9.65
N GLN A 155 -11.62 -10.51 -10.76
CA GLN A 155 -10.29 -10.96 -11.17
C GLN A 155 -9.16 -10.32 -10.36
N TYR A 156 -9.28 -9.06 -9.96
CA TYR A 156 -8.16 -8.29 -9.36
C TYR A 156 -8.33 -7.99 -7.88
N CYS A 157 -9.53 -8.14 -7.33
CA CYS A 157 -9.76 -7.96 -5.90
C CYS A 157 -10.06 -9.30 -5.21
N LEU A 158 -11.04 -10.08 -5.70
CA LEU A 158 -11.45 -11.29 -4.99
C LEU A 158 -10.39 -12.41 -5.01
N ILE A 159 -9.61 -12.54 -6.08
CA ILE A 159 -8.53 -13.54 -6.16
C ILE A 159 -7.45 -13.28 -5.10
N THR A 160 -7.14 -12.01 -4.83
CA THR A 160 -6.09 -11.63 -3.88
C THR A 160 -6.59 -11.28 -2.49
N ILE A 161 -7.90 -11.24 -2.25
CA ILE A 161 -8.45 -10.85 -0.95
C ILE A 161 -7.95 -11.73 0.19
N LEU A 162 -7.85 -13.05 -0.05
CA LEU A 162 -7.40 -14.00 0.98
C LEU A 162 -5.92 -13.81 1.34
N PRO A 163 -4.96 -13.83 0.39
CA PRO A 163 -3.57 -13.59 0.72
C PRO A 163 -3.32 -12.16 1.23
N ASP A 164 -3.99 -11.14 0.71
CA ASP A 164 -3.85 -9.76 1.21
C ASP A 164 -4.41 -9.61 2.63
N PHE A 165 -5.49 -10.32 2.97
CA PHE A 165 -6.00 -10.34 4.34
C PHE A 165 -5.06 -11.06 5.31
N ILE A 166 -4.39 -12.13 4.87
CA ILE A 166 -3.32 -12.77 5.66
C ILE A 166 -2.20 -11.77 5.94
N LEU A 167 -1.79 -10.97 4.95
CA LEU A 167 -0.81 -9.89 5.14
C LEU A 167 -1.32 -8.83 6.13
N CYS A 168 -2.63 -8.51 6.15
CA CYS A 168 -3.22 -7.62 7.15
C CYS A 168 -3.05 -8.17 8.58
N VAL A 169 -3.33 -9.46 8.78
CA VAL A 169 -3.18 -10.10 10.09
C VAL A 169 -1.71 -10.17 10.51
N MET A 170 -0.81 -10.51 9.58
CA MET A 170 0.64 -10.52 9.82
C MET A 170 1.15 -9.13 10.19
N ALA A 171 0.78 -8.09 9.44
CA ALA A 171 1.16 -6.71 9.73
C ALA A 171 0.63 -6.24 11.09
N ALA A 172 -0.62 -6.56 11.42
CA ALA A 172 -1.21 -6.24 12.71
C ALA A 172 -0.48 -6.93 13.87
N TYR A 173 -0.07 -8.19 13.69
CA TYR A 173 0.71 -8.94 14.68
C TYR A 173 2.10 -8.32 14.87
N LEU A 174 2.82 -8.03 13.78
CA LEU A 174 4.11 -7.35 13.82
C LEU A 174 4.01 -5.96 14.45
N ALA A 175 2.99 -5.19 14.08
CA ALA A 175 2.75 -3.87 14.65
C ALA A 175 2.51 -3.95 16.17
N LYS A 176 1.70 -4.91 16.64
CA LYS A 176 1.46 -5.11 18.07
C LYS A 176 2.76 -5.33 18.85
N GLN A 177 3.70 -6.09 18.31
CA GLN A 177 4.96 -6.39 18.98
C GLN A 177 6.00 -5.27 18.85
N LEU A 178 6.14 -4.72 17.66
CA LEU A 178 7.26 -3.84 17.32
C LEU A 178 6.97 -2.35 17.52
N VAL A 179 5.71 -1.89 17.40
CA VAL A 179 5.36 -0.47 17.59
C VAL A 179 5.77 0.04 18.98
N PRO A 180 5.57 -0.68 20.10
CA PRO A 180 6.03 -0.21 21.41
C PRO A 180 7.54 -0.02 21.50
N VAL A 181 8.31 -0.91 20.85
CA VAL A 181 9.77 -0.84 20.79
C VAL A 181 10.21 0.32 19.91
N PHE A 182 9.60 0.45 18.74
CA PHE A 182 9.87 1.53 17.79
C PHE A 182 9.61 2.90 18.41
N ARG A 183 8.54 3.08 19.19
CA ARG A 183 8.25 4.33 19.91
C ARG A 183 9.34 4.71 20.90
N LYS A 184 9.92 3.75 21.63
CA LYS A 184 11.03 4.01 22.54
C LYS A 184 12.27 4.53 21.81
N ILE A 185 12.55 4.01 20.61
CA ILE A 185 13.71 4.39 19.80
C ILE A 185 13.46 5.73 19.08
N SER A 186 12.26 5.94 18.57
CA SER A 186 11.95 7.09 17.71
C SER A 186 11.62 8.36 18.46
N ASN A 187 11.37 8.33 19.78
CA ASN A 187 10.75 9.42 20.55
C ASN A 187 9.51 10.02 19.85
N CYS A 188 8.89 9.28 18.94
CA CYS A 188 7.68 9.67 18.24
C CYS A 188 6.46 9.42 19.12
N GLN A 189 5.86 10.50 19.64
CA GLN A 189 4.63 10.45 20.44
C GLN A 189 3.34 10.27 19.59
N TYR A 190 3.46 9.90 18.31
CA TYR A 190 2.32 9.86 17.38
C TYR A 190 1.90 8.43 17.05
N VAL A 191 1.37 7.72 17.99
CA VAL A 191 0.35 6.64 17.79
C VAL A 191 -0.18 6.19 19.13
#